data_34944b05def335bd33133d1655790622
#
_entry.id   34944b05def335bd33133d1655790622
#
_cell.length_a   1.000
_cell.length_b   1.000
_cell.length_c   1.000
_cell.angle_alpha   90.00
_cell.angle_beta   90.00
_cell.angle_gamma   90.00
#
_symmetry.space_group_name_H-M   'P 1'
#
loop_
_entity.id
_entity.type
_entity.pdbx_description
1 polymer ?
#
loop_
_entity_poly.entity_id
_entity_poly.type
_entity_poly.pdbx_seq_one_letter_code
_entity_poly.pdbx_strand_id
1 'polypeptide(L)'
;MNNPEPVAAATESVDEFAAALNSRLGRELRRYLELGAVQVDAAMKEANQAVDSLSSAVTAVQADARELVAQIWALESGDPERARQALAQLRIWAGKLTERGRTAIRTLQFYDKLVQRLSHVRDGLALPVDWVSKQTHPSPEDYERLLEQVRARYSMAEERALFDFMMCGLSAEQMFKALMGLKGTTAAGELELF
;
A
#
# COMPACT_ATOMS: atom_id res chain seq x y z
N MET A 1 5.03 63.08 -3.59
CA MET A 1 4.06 62.29 -2.81
C MET A 1 4.34 60.83 -3.12
N ASN A 2 5.14 60.16 -2.28
CA ASN A 2 5.43 58.75 -2.39
C ASN A 2 4.34 57.98 -1.65
N ASN A 3 3.70 57.08 -2.34
CA ASN A 3 2.69 56.20 -1.78
C ASN A 3 3.37 54.84 -1.39
N PRO A 4 3.55 54.53 -0.10
CA PRO A 4 4.21 53.30 0.34
C PRO A 4 3.25 52.10 0.61
N GLU A 5 1.98 52.20 0.15
CA GLU A 5 0.94 51.23 0.55
C GLU A 5 0.98 49.79 -0.04
N PRO A 6 1.59 49.46 -1.22
CA PRO A 6 1.46 48.09 -1.73
C PRO A 6 2.37 47.05 -1.03
N VAL A 7 3.47 47.48 -0.39
CA VAL A 7 4.43 46.56 0.24
C VAL A 7 3.97 46.11 1.64
N ALA A 8 3.31 47.02 2.38
CA ALA A 8 2.78 46.72 3.72
C ALA A 8 1.58 45.73 3.65
N ALA A 9 0.69 45.90 2.67
CA ALA A 9 -0.43 44.99 2.45
C ALA A 9 0.00 43.57 2.02
N ALA A 10 1.11 43.45 1.25
CA ALA A 10 1.64 42.17 0.84
C ALA A 10 2.32 41.43 2.01
N THR A 11 3.02 42.16 2.91
CA THR A 11 3.63 41.53 4.11
C THR A 11 2.58 41.11 5.13
N GLU A 12 1.53 41.90 5.34
CA GLU A 12 0.43 41.56 6.23
C GLU A 12 -0.34 40.31 5.77
N SER A 13 -0.54 40.12 4.45
CA SER A 13 -1.15 38.93 3.87
C SER A 13 -0.27 37.66 3.98
N VAL A 14 1.05 37.82 3.96
CA VAL A 14 1.99 36.70 4.16
C VAL A 14 2.05 36.27 5.63
N ASP A 15 2.00 37.24 6.55
CA ASP A 15 1.97 36.97 7.99
C ASP A 15 0.64 36.38 8.43
N GLU A 16 -0.49 36.79 7.85
CA GLU A 16 -1.80 36.15 8.07
C GLU A 16 -1.82 34.72 7.49
N PHE A 17 -1.24 34.48 6.32
CA PHE A 17 -1.14 33.14 5.74
C PHE A 17 -0.22 32.23 6.58
N ALA A 18 0.90 32.74 7.08
CA ALA A 18 1.79 32.02 7.98
C ALA A 18 1.12 31.69 9.32
N ALA A 19 0.32 32.65 9.87
CA ALA A 19 -0.47 32.42 11.07
C ALA A 19 -1.59 31.39 10.85
N ALA A 20 -2.24 31.41 9.69
CA ALA A 20 -3.25 30.42 9.29
C ALA A 20 -2.65 29.00 9.12
N LEU A 21 -1.44 28.88 8.54
CA LEU A 21 -0.69 27.62 8.46
C LEU A 21 -0.32 27.06 9.84
N ASN A 22 -0.05 27.93 10.82
CA ASN A 22 0.18 27.55 12.22
C ASN A 22 -1.12 27.38 13.02
N SER A 23 -2.27 27.67 12.43
CA SER A 23 -3.58 27.50 13.04
C SER A 23 -3.90 26.02 13.30
N ARG A 24 -4.94 25.75 14.08
CA ARG A 24 -5.47 24.39 14.31
C ARG A 24 -5.71 23.66 12.98
N LEU A 25 -6.27 24.35 11.98
CA LEU A 25 -6.55 23.81 10.66
C LEU A 25 -5.27 23.37 9.92
N GLY A 26 -4.20 24.17 9.97
CA GLY A 26 -2.92 23.81 9.36
C GLY A 26 -2.28 22.58 10.03
N ARG A 27 -2.43 22.43 11.35
CA ARG A 27 -1.97 21.21 12.05
C ARG A 27 -2.75 19.97 11.64
N GLU A 28 -4.05 20.10 11.48
CA GLU A 28 -4.90 18.98 11.08
C GLU A 28 -4.65 18.58 9.62
N LEU A 29 -4.52 19.53 8.71
CA LEU A 29 -4.10 19.24 7.33
C LEU A 29 -2.75 18.54 7.25
N ARG A 30 -1.79 18.96 8.07
CA ARG A 30 -0.49 18.27 8.17
C ARG A 30 -0.65 16.81 8.57
N ARG A 31 -1.48 16.51 9.57
CA ARG A 31 -1.76 15.13 10.01
C ARG A 31 -2.35 14.28 8.89
N TYR A 32 -3.26 14.86 8.09
CA TYR A 32 -3.81 14.16 6.92
C TYR A 32 -2.75 13.87 5.86
N LEU A 33 -1.86 14.81 5.60
CA LEU A 33 -0.75 14.59 4.67
C LEU A 33 0.22 13.53 5.19
N GLU A 34 0.52 13.56 6.49
CA GLU A 34 1.34 12.54 7.15
C GLU A 34 0.68 11.16 7.10
N LEU A 35 -0.64 11.07 7.33
CA LEU A 35 -1.39 9.82 7.18
C LEU A 35 -1.31 9.30 5.73
N GLY A 36 -1.54 10.17 4.74
CA GLY A 36 -1.42 9.81 3.33
C GLY A 36 -0.02 9.30 2.97
N ALA A 37 1.03 9.97 3.46
CA ALA A 37 2.42 9.54 3.25
C ALA A 37 2.68 8.16 3.86
N VAL A 38 2.24 7.90 5.09
CA VAL A 38 2.37 6.59 5.75
C VAL A 38 1.63 5.49 4.98
N GLN A 39 0.44 5.78 4.45
CA GLN A 39 -0.32 4.84 3.64
C GLN A 39 0.39 4.51 2.32
N VAL A 40 0.98 5.51 1.66
CA VAL A 40 1.76 5.33 0.44
C VAL A 40 3.01 4.51 0.72
N ASP A 41 3.78 4.83 1.78
CA ASP A 41 4.98 4.08 2.16
C ASP A 41 4.67 2.62 2.47
N ALA A 42 3.58 2.35 3.18
CA ALA A 42 3.12 1.00 3.46
C ALA A 42 2.75 0.25 2.17
N ALA A 43 2.03 0.90 1.26
CA ALA A 43 1.66 0.33 -0.03
C ALA A 43 2.89 0.04 -0.92
N MET A 44 3.86 0.94 -0.96
CA MET A 44 5.13 0.75 -1.69
C MET A 44 5.94 -0.40 -1.13
N LYS A 45 6.02 -0.55 0.20
CA LYS A 45 6.73 -1.67 0.83
C LYS A 45 6.10 -3.00 0.45
N GLU A 46 4.78 -3.11 0.47
CA GLU A 46 4.07 -4.32 0.04
C GLU A 46 4.24 -4.58 -1.45
N ALA A 47 4.22 -3.53 -2.29
CA ALA A 47 4.47 -3.65 -3.72
C ALA A 47 5.85 -4.25 -4.00
N ASN A 48 6.89 -3.75 -3.33
CA ASN A 48 8.25 -4.27 -3.49
C ASN A 48 8.33 -5.75 -3.08
N GLN A 49 7.73 -6.14 -1.95
CA GLN A 49 7.70 -7.53 -1.51
C GLN A 49 6.96 -8.43 -2.52
N ALA A 50 5.86 -7.96 -3.11
CA ALA A 50 5.14 -8.70 -4.13
C ALA A 50 5.96 -8.85 -5.42
N VAL A 51 6.66 -7.81 -5.85
CA VAL A 51 7.57 -7.84 -7.01
C VAL A 51 8.71 -8.84 -6.79
N ASP A 52 9.33 -8.83 -5.61
CA ASP A 52 10.41 -9.77 -5.25
C ASP A 52 9.90 -11.23 -5.26
N SER A 53 8.72 -11.45 -4.70
CA SER A 53 8.06 -12.77 -4.70
C SER A 53 7.75 -13.25 -6.11
N LEU A 54 7.20 -12.37 -6.96
CA LEU A 54 6.90 -12.69 -8.36
C LEU A 54 8.18 -12.97 -9.15
N SER A 55 9.22 -12.17 -8.99
CA SER A 55 10.53 -12.35 -9.62
C SER A 55 11.13 -13.71 -9.25
N SER A 56 11.08 -14.08 -7.97
CA SER A 56 11.53 -15.38 -7.48
C SER A 56 10.73 -16.52 -8.09
N ALA A 57 9.40 -16.39 -8.17
CA ALA A 57 8.53 -17.38 -8.77
C ALA A 57 8.83 -17.59 -10.27
N VAL A 58 9.02 -16.50 -11.02
CA VAL A 58 9.36 -16.54 -12.46
C VAL A 58 10.72 -17.19 -12.67
N THR A 59 11.73 -16.84 -11.87
CA THR A 59 13.06 -17.46 -11.94
C THR A 59 13.00 -18.95 -11.68
N ALA A 60 12.21 -19.36 -10.70
CA ALA A 60 12.00 -20.75 -10.38
C ALA A 60 11.27 -21.51 -11.49
N VAL A 61 10.27 -20.91 -12.14
CA VAL A 61 9.59 -21.47 -13.31
C VAL A 61 10.56 -21.67 -14.48
N GLN A 62 11.45 -20.71 -14.73
CA GLN A 62 12.48 -20.85 -15.76
C GLN A 62 13.45 -22.00 -15.49
N ALA A 63 13.85 -22.20 -14.23
CA ALA A 63 14.70 -23.32 -13.84
C ALA A 63 13.96 -24.66 -14.06
N ASP A 64 12.70 -24.76 -13.64
CA ASP A 64 11.87 -25.94 -13.85
C ASP A 64 11.68 -26.26 -15.34
N ALA A 65 11.45 -25.24 -16.17
CA ALA A 65 11.29 -25.42 -17.61
C ALA A 65 12.57 -26.02 -18.26
N ARG A 66 13.75 -25.58 -17.83
CA ARG A 66 15.03 -26.16 -18.32
C ARG A 66 15.17 -27.63 -17.94
N GLU A 67 14.81 -27.96 -16.70
CA GLU A 67 14.85 -29.35 -16.23
C GLU A 67 13.84 -30.25 -16.99
N LEU A 68 12.62 -29.74 -17.25
CA LEU A 68 11.63 -30.43 -18.07
C LEU A 68 12.18 -30.76 -19.47
N VAL A 69 12.86 -29.80 -20.11
CA VAL A 69 13.50 -30.02 -21.39
C VAL A 69 14.55 -31.14 -21.32
N ALA A 70 15.39 -31.13 -20.27
CA ALA A 70 16.39 -32.20 -20.06
C ALA A 70 15.73 -33.60 -19.89
N GLN A 71 14.61 -33.69 -19.19
CA GLN A 71 13.87 -34.94 -19.02
C GLN A 71 13.20 -35.39 -20.33
N ILE A 72 12.73 -34.48 -21.17
CA ILE A 72 12.19 -34.82 -22.50
C ILE A 72 13.28 -35.42 -23.37
N TRP A 73 14.49 -34.91 -23.35
CA TRP A 73 15.63 -35.44 -24.10
C TRP A 73 16.03 -36.85 -23.59
N ALA A 74 15.88 -37.12 -22.31
CA ALA A 74 16.10 -38.46 -21.73
C ALA A 74 15.06 -39.46 -22.24
N LEU A 75 13.83 -39.04 -22.53
CA LEU A 75 12.80 -39.90 -23.15
C LEU A 75 13.17 -40.31 -24.57
N GLU A 76 13.86 -39.48 -25.31
CA GLU A 76 14.26 -39.73 -26.70
C GLU A 76 15.47 -40.69 -26.80
N SER A 77 16.12 -41.02 -25.68
CA SER A 77 17.31 -41.87 -25.63
C SER A 77 17.09 -43.36 -26.03
N GLY A 78 15.85 -43.78 -26.15
CA GLY A 78 15.48 -45.18 -26.52
C GLY A 78 15.69 -46.20 -25.39
N ASP A 79 16.17 -45.81 -24.21
CA ASP A 79 16.35 -46.68 -23.04
C ASP A 79 15.03 -46.73 -22.23
N PRO A 80 14.37 -47.91 -22.11
CA PRO A 80 13.08 -48.02 -21.43
C PRO A 80 13.14 -47.67 -19.94
N GLU A 81 14.25 -47.91 -19.26
CA GLU A 81 14.37 -47.64 -17.84
C GLU A 81 14.56 -46.14 -17.58
N ARG A 82 15.38 -45.46 -18.40
CA ARG A 82 15.51 -44.00 -18.39
C ARG A 82 14.20 -43.30 -18.72
N ALA A 83 13.45 -43.85 -19.68
CA ALA A 83 12.14 -43.28 -20.05
C ALA A 83 11.14 -43.38 -18.89
N ARG A 84 11.08 -44.48 -18.12
CA ARG A 84 10.23 -44.60 -16.93
C ARG A 84 10.60 -43.61 -15.84
N GLN A 85 11.91 -43.44 -15.58
CA GLN A 85 12.42 -42.48 -14.61
C GLN A 85 12.09 -41.04 -15.02
N ALA A 86 12.29 -40.70 -16.29
CA ALA A 86 11.96 -39.39 -16.84
C ALA A 86 10.45 -39.07 -16.72
N LEU A 87 9.57 -40.03 -17.01
CA LEU A 87 8.12 -39.87 -16.83
C LEU A 87 7.72 -39.65 -15.38
N ALA A 88 8.35 -40.32 -14.42
CA ALA A 88 8.11 -40.08 -13.00
C ALA A 88 8.53 -38.68 -12.60
N GLN A 89 9.69 -38.20 -13.05
CA GLN A 89 10.18 -36.85 -12.80
C GLN A 89 9.28 -35.79 -13.45
N LEU A 90 8.84 -35.99 -14.68
CA LEU A 90 7.92 -35.06 -15.37
C LEU A 90 6.60 -34.83 -14.59
N ARG A 91 6.06 -35.90 -13.97
CA ARG A 91 4.86 -35.76 -13.10
C ARG A 91 5.11 -34.89 -11.88
N ILE A 92 6.28 -35.08 -11.23
CA ILE A 92 6.68 -34.25 -10.08
C ILE A 92 6.82 -32.78 -10.49
N TRP A 93 7.49 -32.54 -11.61
CA TRP A 93 7.69 -31.18 -12.12
C TRP A 93 6.39 -30.48 -12.54
N ALA A 94 5.47 -31.23 -13.17
CA ALA A 94 4.16 -30.69 -13.50
C ALA A 94 3.38 -30.22 -12.26
N GLY A 95 3.47 -30.98 -11.17
CA GLY A 95 2.90 -30.59 -9.88
C GLY A 95 3.54 -29.30 -9.31
N LYS A 96 4.87 -29.23 -9.31
CA LYS A 96 5.61 -28.03 -8.87
C LYS A 96 5.27 -26.81 -9.69
N LEU A 97 5.20 -26.93 -11.00
CA LEU A 97 4.85 -25.84 -11.91
C LEU A 97 3.44 -25.30 -11.63
N THR A 98 2.49 -26.20 -11.40
CA THR A 98 1.12 -25.83 -11.04
C THR A 98 1.07 -25.03 -9.75
N GLU A 99 1.81 -25.43 -8.71
CA GLU A 99 1.84 -24.75 -7.42
C GLU A 99 2.53 -23.38 -7.53
N ARG A 100 3.63 -23.29 -8.29
CA ARG A 100 4.29 -21.99 -8.58
C ARG A 100 3.38 -21.04 -9.36
N GLY A 101 2.63 -21.57 -10.32
CA GLY A 101 1.61 -20.79 -11.04
C GLY A 101 0.55 -20.22 -10.09
N ARG A 102 0.05 -21.02 -9.15
CA ARG A 102 -0.90 -20.56 -8.12
C ARG A 102 -0.30 -19.48 -7.24
N THR A 103 0.96 -19.63 -6.83
CA THR A 103 1.67 -18.62 -6.03
C THR A 103 1.80 -17.31 -6.80
N ALA A 104 2.17 -17.36 -8.08
CA ALA A 104 2.24 -16.17 -8.94
C ALA A 104 0.87 -15.47 -9.05
N ILE A 105 -0.23 -16.23 -9.22
CA ILE A 105 -1.59 -15.67 -9.28
C ILE A 105 -1.95 -14.99 -7.96
N ARG A 106 -1.67 -15.62 -6.81
CA ARG A 106 -1.92 -15.00 -5.49
C ARG A 106 -1.12 -13.70 -5.32
N THR A 107 0.11 -13.68 -5.81
CA THR A 107 0.93 -12.46 -5.78
C THR A 107 0.34 -11.36 -6.66
N LEU A 108 -0.26 -11.69 -7.80
CA LEU A 108 -0.93 -10.71 -8.66
C LEU A 108 -2.21 -10.10 -8.02
N GLN A 109 -2.91 -10.84 -7.15
CA GLN A 109 -4.05 -10.31 -6.39
C GLN A 109 -3.66 -9.15 -5.45
N PHE A 110 -2.36 -9.03 -5.13
CA PHE A 110 -1.85 -7.88 -4.42
C PHE A 110 -2.04 -6.57 -5.21
N TYR A 111 -1.94 -6.62 -6.54
CA TYR A 111 -2.10 -5.44 -7.39
C TYR A 111 -3.48 -4.78 -7.21
N ASP A 112 -4.54 -5.57 -7.10
CA ASP A 112 -5.89 -5.05 -6.88
C ASP A 112 -5.99 -4.33 -5.53
N LYS A 113 -5.39 -4.90 -4.47
CA LYS A 113 -5.32 -4.27 -3.15
C LYS A 113 -4.52 -2.97 -3.17
N LEU A 114 -3.41 -2.93 -3.93
CA LEU A 114 -2.59 -1.74 -4.08
C LEU A 114 -3.38 -0.61 -4.76
N VAL A 115 -4.04 -0.90 -5.87
CA VAL A 115 -4.88 0.08 -6.59
C VAL A 115 -5.98 0.60 -5.69
N GLN A 116 -6.66 -0.26 -4.94
CA GLN A 116 -7.70 0.14 -3.99
C GLN A 116 -7.14 1.07 -2.91
N ARG A 117 -6.00 0.74 -2.29
CA ARG A 117 -5.34 1.60 -1.29
C ARG A 117 -4.98 2.97 -1.84
N LEU A 118 -4.32 3.01 -3.00
CA LEU A 118 -3.95 4.28 -3.62
C LEU A 118 -5.17 5.13 -3.99
N SER A 119 -6.28 4.49 -4.39
CA SER A 119 -7.56 5.19 -4.59
C SER A 119 -8.08 5.78 -3.27
N HIS A 120 -8.05 5.04 -2.18
CA HIS A 120 -8.46 5.53 -0.85
C HIS A 120 -7.57 6.68 -0.36
N VAL A 121 -6.25 6.61 -0.57
CA VAL A 121 -5.33 7.72 -0.26
C VAL A 121 -5.70 8.97 -1.06
N ARG A 122 -5.88 8.83 -2.38
CA ARG A 122 -6.31 9.95 -3.24
C ARG A 122 -7.60 10.58 -2.76
N ASP A 123 -8.62 9.76 -2.50
CA ASP A 123 -9.94 10.22 -2.12
C ASP A 123 -9.94 10.81 -0.70
N GLY A 124 -9.12 10.25 0.19
CA GLY A 124 -8.90 10.75 1.54
C GLY A 124 -8.21 12.10 1.55
N LEU A 125 -7.26 12.34 0.64
CA LEU A 125 -6.59 13.64 0.49
C LEU A 125 -7.47 14.67 -0.23
N ALA A 126 -8.33 14.27 -1.16
CA ALA A 126 -9.21 15.17 -1.89
C ALA A 126 -10.29 15.80 -1.00
N LEU A 127 -10.83 15.06 -0.03
CA LEU A 127 -11.89 15.55 0.85
C LEU A 127 -11.51 16.76 1.69
N PRO A 128 -10.38 16.78 2.43
CA PRO A 128 -9.94 17.95 3.18
C PRO A 128 -9.68 19.16 2.28
N VAL A 129 -9.12 18.93 1.07
CA VAL A 129 -8.86 20.02 0.10
C VAL A 129 -10.16 20.64 -0.38
N ASP A 130 -11.14 19.83 -0.77
CA ASP A 130 -12.45 20.31 -1.21
C ASP A 130 -13.19 21.03 -0.07
N TRP A 131 -13.10 20.50 1.14
CA TRP A 131 -13.69 21.10 2.33
C TRP A 131 -13.10 22.48 2.64
N VAL A 132 -11.77 22.62 2.65
CA VAL A 132 -11.07 23.91 2.88
C VAL A 132 -11.42 24.92 1.80
N SER A 133 -11.54 24.49 0.54
CA SER A 133 -11.84 25.39 -0.58
C SER A 133 -13.28 25.94 -0.57
N LYS A 134 -14.21 25.25 0.09
CA LYS A 134 -15.65 25.61 0.11
C LYS A 134 -16.07 26.39 1.34
N GLN A 135 -15.25 26.39 2.41
CA GLN A 135 -15.66 26.99 3.68
C GLN A 135 -14.80 28.22 4.03
N THR A 136 -15.48 29.35 4.23
CA THR A 136 -14.83 30.60 4.71
C THR A 136 -14.64 30.59 6.23
N HIS A 137 -15.49 29.91 6.99
CA HIS A 137 -15.43 29.84 8.46
C HIS A 137 -15.88 28.45 8.95
N PRO A 138 -14.99 27.43 8.96
CA PRO A 138 -15.35 26.10 9.40
C PRO A 138 -15.63 26.04 10.91
N SER A 139 -16.75 25.41 11.29
CA SER A 139 -17.06 25.10 12.69
C SER A 139 -16.37 23.81 13.16
N PRO A 140 -16.21 23.60 14.48
CA PRO A 140 -15.75 22.33 15.01
C PRO A 140 -16.60 21.13 14.56
N GLU A 141 -17.92 21.30 14.48
CA GLU A 141 -18.86 20.28 14.05
C GLU A 141 -18.70 19.92 12.58
N ASP A 142 -18.37 20.89 11.73
CA ASP A 142 -18.08 20.64 10.31
C ASP A 142 -16.80 19.80 10.15
N TYR A 143 -15.81 20.05 11.02
CA TYR A 143 -14.58 19.27 11.04
C TYR A 143 -14.81 17.83 11.52
N GLU A 144 -15.61 17.61 12.55
CA GLU A 144 -15.98 16.28 13.01
C GLU A 144 -16.70 15.48 11.92
N ARG A 145 -17.64 16.11 11.20
CA ARG A 145 -18.30 15.48 10.04
C ARG A 145 -17.33 15.11 8.92
N LEU A 146 -16.32 15.95 8.66
CA LEU A 146 -15.27 15.63 7.70
C LEU A 146 -14.50 14.39 8.13
N LEU A 147 -14.11 14.30 9.41
CA LEU A 147 -13.40 13.14 9.96
C LEU A 147 -14.20 11.85 9.80
N GLU A 148 -15.49 11.88 10.10
CA GLU A 148 -16.39 10.74 9.92
C GLU A 148 -16.50 10.32 8.45
N GLN A 149 -16.61 11.28 7.53
CA GLN A 149 -16.65 11.01 6.09
C GLN A 149 -15.37 10.38 5.57
N VAL A 150 -14.21 10.86 6.03
CA VAL A 150 -12.91 10.27 5.66
C VAL A 150 -12.80 8.84 6.20
N ARG A 151 -13.11 8.63 7.49
CA ARG A 151 -13.06 7.32 8.13
C ARG A 151 -13.99 6.30 7.44
N ALA A 152 -15.18 6.74 7.05
CA ALA A 152 -16.15 5.89 6.37
C ALA A 152 -15.71 5.39 4.98
N ARG A 153 -14.76 6.08 4.34
CA ARG A 153 -14.21 5.65 3.05
C ARG A 153 -13.19 4.53 3.15
N TYR A 154 -12.59 4.33 4.31
CA TYR A 154 -11.62 3.26 4.50
C TYR A 154 -12.32 1.92 4.67
N SER A 155 -12.23 1.06 3.66
CA SER A 155 -12.81 -0.28 3.67
C SER A 155 -11.90 -1.31 4.34
N MET A 156 -10.58 -1.10 4.32
CA MET A 156 -9.61 -2.03 4.91
C MET A 156 -9.40 -1.76 6.40
N ALA A 157 -9.21 -2.84 7.18
CA ALA A 157 -9.00 -2.74 8.63
C ALA A 157 -7.73 -1.95 8.99
N GLU A 158 -6.65 -2.16 8.21
CA GLU A 158 -5.38 -1.49 8.40
C GLU A 158 -5.46 0.03 8.14
N GLU A 159 -6.25 0.44 7.15
CA GLU A 159 -6.47 1.86 6.84
C GLU A 159 -7.25 2.56 7.96
N ARG A 160 -8.27 1.89 8.49
CA ARG A 160 -9.02 2.39 9.65
C ARG A 160 -8.14 2.49 10.88
N ALA A 161 -7.29 1.49 11.13
CA ALA A 161 -6.35 1.53 12.24
C ALA A 161 -5.36 2.69 12.12
N LEU A 162 -4.81 2.95 10.94
CA LEU A 162 -3.94 4.11 10.69
C LEU A 162 -4.66 5.43 10.96
N PHE A 163 -5.90 5.56 10.50
CA PHE A 163 -6.72 6.74 10.78
C PHE A 163 -6.93 6.93 12.29
N ASP A 164 -7.31 5.87 13.01
CA ASP A 164 -7.51 5.90 14.44
C ASP A 164 -6.20 6.24 15.19
N PHE A 165 -5.03 5.74 14.75
CA PHE A 165 -3.73 6.12 15.28
C PHE A 165 -3.42 7.60 15.09
N MET A 166 -3.71 8.15 13.91
CA MET A 166 -3.59 9.58 13.63
C MET A 166 -4.48 10.38 14.59
N MET A 167 -5.71 9.96 14.80
CA MET A 167 -6.63 10.62 15.74
C MET A 167 -6.14 10.57 17.18
N CYS A 168 -5.45 9.51 17.58
CA CYS A 168 -4.76 9.40 18.88
C CYS A 168 -3.49 10.27 18.98
N GLY A 169 -3.09 10.96 17.89
CA GLY A 169 -1.94 11.87 17.88
C GLY A 169 -0.59 11.18 17.67
N LEU A 170 -0.55 9.96 17.16
CA LEU A 170 0.70 9.29 16.81
C LEU A 170 1.40 10.02 15.66
N SER A 171 2.74 10.06 15.71
CA SER A 171 3.56 10.55 14.59
C SER A 171 3.56 9.57 13.42
N ALA A 172 3.96 10.03 12.22
CA ALA A 172 4.08 9.19 11.04
C ALA A 172 4.92 7.93 11.28
N GLU A 173 6.07 8.07 11.98
CA GLU A 173 6.94 6.93 12.33
C GLU A 173 6.24 5.95 13.27
N GLN A 174 5.53 6.45 14.28
CA GLN A 174 4.78 5.61 15.21
C GLN A 174 3.62 4.89 14.52
N MET A 175 2.88 5.57 13.65
CA MET A 175 1.81 4.97 12.84
C MET A 175 2.35 3.84 11.95
N PHE A 176 3.47 4.08 11.26
CA PHE A 176 4.11 3.07 10.42
C PHE A 176 4.57 1.84 11.23
N LYS A 177 5.22 2.06 12.36
CA LYS A 177 5.63 0.98 13.29
C LYS A 177 4.45 0.16 13.79
N ALA A 178 3.37 0.83 14.23
CA ALA A 178 2.17 0.17 14.73
C ALA A 178 1.51 -0.68 13.65
N LEU A 179 1.41 -0.16 12.41
CA LEU A 179 0.88 -0.90 11.27
C LEU A 179 1.71 -2.15 10.95
N MET A 180 3.03 -2.05 10.96
CA MET A 180 3.90 -3.20 10.72
C MET A 180 3.79 -4.26 11.82
N GLY A 181 3.57 -3.83 13.08
CA GLY A 181 3.30 -4.73 14.21
C GLY A 181 1.98 -5.49 14.06
N LEU A 182 0.92 -4.83 13.63
CA LEU A 182 -0.39 -5.47 13.36
C LEU A 182 -0.29 -6.55 12.27
N LYS A 183 0.47 -6.30 11.20
CA LYS A 183 0.66 -7.28 10.12
C LYS A 183 1.46 -8.50 10.55
N GLY A 184 2.41 -8.33 11.46
CA GLY A 184 3.18 -9.45 12.02
C GLY A 184 2.33 -10.41 12.85
N THR A 185 1.34 -9.88 13.57
CA THR A 185 0.43 -10.69 14.40
C THR A 185 -0.66 -11.39 13.58
N THR A 186 -1.18 -10.77 12.52
CA THR A 186 -2.16 -11.41 11.62
C THR A 186 -1.54 -12.54 10.79
N ALA A 187 -0.31 -12.37 10.30
CA ALA A 187 0.40 -13.42 9.58
C ALA A 187 0.74 -14.64 10.46
N ALA A 188 0.99 -14.43 11.76
CA ALA A 188 1.22 -15.52 12.72
C ALA A 188 -0.09 -16.27 13.08
N GLY A 189 -1.23 -15.57 13.13
CA GLY A 189 -2.53 -16.17 13.42
C GLY A 189 -3.14 -16.97 12.25
N GLU A 190 -2.79 -16.65 11.00
CA GLU A 190 -3.21 -17.41 9.82
C GLU A 190 -2.43 -18.71 9.62
N LEU A 191 -1.24 -18.83 10.24
CA LEU A 191 -0.40 -20.05 10.19
C LEU A 191 -0.85 -21.12 11.19
N GLU A 192 -1.69 -20.80 12.17
CA GLU A 192 -2.20 -21.79 13.15
C GLU A 192 -3.53 -22.45 12.73
N LEU A 193 -4.09 -22.12 11.56
CA LEU A 193 -5.39 -22.63 11.09
C LEU A 193 -5.31 -23.58 9.87
N PHE A 194 -4.08 -24.11 9.55
CA PHE A 194 -3.92 -25.14 8.50
C PHE A 194 -3.07 -26.32 8.97
#